data_0798fd435301056d0a9432d7ebff725c
#
_entry.id   0798fd435301056d0a9432d7ebff725c
#
_cell.length_a   1.000
_cell.length_b   1.000
_cell.length_c   1.000
_cell.angle_alpha   90.00
_cell.angle_beta   90.00
_cell.angle_gamma   90.00
#
_symmetry.space_group_name_H-M   'P 1'
#
loop_
_entity.id
_entity.type
_entity.pdbx_description
1 polymer ?
#
loop_
_entity_poly.entity_id
_entity_poly.type
_entity_poly.pdbx_seq_one_letter_code
_entity_poly.pdbx_strand_id
1 'polypeptide(L)'
;NNLFKNQKTIVEYTDPNPFKEFHIGHLMSNAVGESISRIVELSGAEVKKANYQGDVGLHVAKAIFGKQKNSEMTWGKAYTYGVQNYEKNKKEINKINKKIYEKDDNEINSLYEKGRKISLEHFEEIYRKLGTKFDEYFFESETGPIGQKLVKENIGKIFEESDGAIIFKGEKYGLHTRVFINSDGLPTYEAKDLGLAKIKSERFNYDKSVVITGNEVKEYFKVILEAMKQIYPTLAEKTKHITHGMMRLPSGKMSSRTGDIVTAESLIDEVKVKVLEKMKNSDVKNKPEIAEEIAVGAVKYSILKQSAGKDIIFNFDKSLSFEGNSGPYLQYSYTRAHSVLEKAKEQNIKLSTKISRLDLDILEKLLYRFPEVVERAGKEFEPHYITTYLTEL
;
A
#
# COMPACT_ATOMS: atom_id res chain seq x y z
N ASN A 1 20.55 -15.57 2.73
CA ASN A 1 21.01 -14.34 2.08
C ASN A 1 21.29 -13.30 3.16
N ASN A 2 22.45 -12.64 3.13
CA ASN A 2 22.91 -11.69 4.14
C ASN A 2 23.13 -10.28 3.54
N LEU A 3 22.50 -9.98 2.42
CA LEU A 3 22.68 -8.73 1.67
C LEU A 3 22.48 -7.49 2.55
N PHE A 4 21.42 -7.53 3.39
CA PHE A 4 21.03 -6.42 4.27
C PHE A 4 21.22 -6.77 5.76
N LYS A 5 22.17 -7.64 6.06
CA LYS A 5 22.46 -8.03 7.46
C LYS A 5 22.74 -6.81 8.32
N ASN A 6 22.07 -6.73 9.46
CA ASN A 6 22.15 -5.63 10.43
C ASN A 6 21.57 -4.28 9.94
N GLN A 7 20.98 -4.20 8.75
CA GLN A 7 20.30 -3.00 8.29
C GLN A 7 18.89 -2.92 8.88
N LYS A 8 18.55 -1.78 9.45
CA LYS A 8 17.20 -1.46 9.90
C LYS A 8 16.45 -0.75 8.79
N THR A 9 15.37 -1.35 8.33
CA THR A 9 14.58 -0.80 7.23
C THR A 9 13.13 -0.60 7.65
N ILE A 10 12.58 0.59 7.47
CA ILE A 10 11.15 0.84 7.58
C ILE A 10 10.56 0.91 6.18
N VAL A 11 9.48 0.15 5.94
CA VAL A 11 8.78 0.12 4.65
C VAL A 11 7.36 0.60 4.87
N GLU A 12 7.01 1.72 4.25
CA GLU A 12 5.71 2.38 4.34
C GLU A 12 4.92 2.12 3.07
N TYR A 13 3.70 1.63 3.23
CA TYR A 13 2.85 1.25 2.09
C TYR A 13 1.38 1.10 2.49
N THR A 14 0.52 1.06 1.48
CA THR A 14 -0.94 0.96 1.55
C THR A 14 -1.60 2.31 1.84
N ASP A 15 -1.37 2.90 2.97
CA ASP A 15 -1.71 4.25 3.40
C ASP A 15 -3.16 4.68 3.07
N PRO A 16 -4.18 3.90 3.47
CA PRO A 16 -5.56 4.23 3.18
C PRO A 16 -6.03 5.38 4.08
N ASN A 17 -6.93 6.18 3.54
CA ASN A 17 -7.52 7.27 4.29
C ASN A 17 -8.79 6.78 5.00
N PRO A 18 -8.89 6.81 6.35
CA PRO A 18 -10.15 6.61 7.04
C PRO A 18 -11.28 7.45 6.44
N PHE A 19 -12.49 7.00 6.58
CA PHE A 19 -13.72 7.57 5.98
C PHE A 19 -13.86 7.40 4.46
N LYS A 20 -12.88 6.83 3.77
CA LYS A 20 -12.94 6.48 2.34
C LYS A 20 -12.94 4.97 2.14
N GLU A 21 -13.35 4.57 0.94
CA GLU A 21 -13.27 3.16 0.53
C GLU A 21 -11.81 2.72 0.32
N PHE A 22 -11.52 1.47 0.64
CA PHE A 22 -10.24 0.84 0.32
C PHE A 22 -10.24 0.43 -1.16
N HIS A 23 -9.69 1.26 -2.02
CA HIS A 23 -9.72 1.07 -3.46
C HIS A 23 -8.54 0.24 -4.00
N ILE A 24 -8.60 -0.12 -5.29
CA ILE A 24 -7.58 -0.94 -5.96
C ILE A 24 -6.17 -0.32 -5.94
N GLY A 25 -6.04 1.01 -5.82
CA GLY A 25 -4.74 1.67 -5.64
C GLY A 25 -4.09 1.28 -4.31
N HIS A 26 -4.86 1.22 -3.22
CA HIS A 26 -4.36 0.74 -1.92
C HIS A 26 -3.98 -0.74 -1.99
N LEU A 27 -4.75 -1.56 -2.73
CA LEU A 27 -4.43 -2.97 -2.96
C LEU A 27 -3.10 -3.14 -3.72
N MET A 28 -2.85 -2.30 -4.73
CA MET A 28 -1.57 -2.28 -5.46
C MET A 28 -0.41 -1.94 -4.54
N SER A 29 -0.52 -0.82 -3.79
CA SER A 29 0.48 -0.41 -2.81
C SER A 29 0.72 -1.51 -1.77
N ASN A 30 -0.34 -2.16 -1.28
CA ASN A 30 -0.25 -3.27 -0.32
C ASN A 30 0.52 -4.47 -0.90
N ALA A 31 0.16 -4.95 -2.08
CA ALA A 31 0.81 -6.11 -2.67
C ALA A 31 2.30 -5.86 -2.97
N VAL A 32 2.63 -4.69 -3.53
CA VAL A 32 4.02 -4.31 -3.83
C VAL A 32 4.82 -4.11 -2.55
N GLY A 33 4.28 -3.35 -1.57
CA GLY A 33 4.96 -3.01 -0.33
C GLY A 33 5.19 -4.21 0.57
N GLU A 34 4.19 -5.06 0.75
CA GLU A 34 4.32 -6.30 1.51
C GLU A 34 5.37 -7.24 0.89
N SER A 35 5.38 -7.35 -0.45
CA SER A 35 6.38 -8.18 -1.14
C SER A 35 7.79 -7.64 -1.01
N ILE A 36 7.99 -6.33 -1.15
CA ILE A 36 9.29 -5.68 -0.94
C ILE A 36 9.74 -5.89 0.52
N SER A 37 8.84 -5.69 1.49
CA SER A 37 9.15 -5.89 2.91
C SER A 37 9.66 -7.31 3.17
N ARG A 38 8.97 -8.33 2.66
CA ARG A 38 9.37 -9.75 2.82
C ARG A 38 10.68 -10.08 2.12
N ILE A 39 10.95 -9.51 0.94
CA ILE A 39 12.21 -9.74 0.21
C ILE A 39 13.38 -9.11 0.98
N VAL A 40 13.21 -7.90 1.48
CA VAL A 40 14.23 -7.18 2.27
C VAL A 40 14.51 -7.91 3.60
N GLU A 41 13.46 -8.40 4.27
CA GLU A 41 13.55 -9.21 5.49
C GLU A 41 14.26 -10.55 5.21
N LEU A 42 13.87 -11.28 4.16
CA LEU A 42 14.54 -12.51 3.71
C LEU A 42 16.02 -12.28 3.36
N SER A 43 16.36 -11.08 2.95
CA SER A 43 17.73 -10.66 2.63
C SER A 43 18.54 -10.24 3.86
N GLY A 44 17.98 -10.35 5.06
CA GLY A 44 18.68 -10.22 6.34
C GLY A 44 18.49 -8.90 7.08
N ALA A 45 17.64 -7.99 6.60
CA ALA A 45 17.32 -6.75 7.30
C ALA A 45 16.36 -6.98 8.48
N GLU A 46 16.46 -6.12 9.49
CA GLU A 46 15.41 -5.90 10.48
C GLU A 46 14.36 -4.96 9.85
N VAL A 47 13.17 -5.50 9.52
CA VAL A 47 12.14 -4.73 8.81
C VAL A 47 11.02 -4.33 9.75
N LYS A 48 10.61 -3.06 9.69
CA LYS A 48 9.36 -2.53 10.25
C LYS A 48 8.42 -2.15 9.11
N LYS A 49 7.23 -2.74 9.10
CA LYS A 49 6.16 -2.45 8.16
C LYS A 49 5.30 -1.33 8.72
N ALA A 50 5.23 -0.23 8.01
CA ALA A 50 4.54 0.99 8.43
C ALA A 50 3.34 1.29 7.54
N ASN A 51 2.31 1.86 8.15
CA ASN A 51 1.11 2.32 7.48
C ASN A 51 0.81 3.75 7.93
N TYR A 52 0.75 4.69 6.97
CA TYR A 52 0.48 6.09 7.22
C TYR A 52 -0.92 6.47 6.75
N GLN A 53 -1.78 6.85 7.68
CA GLN A 53 -3.20 7.03 7.42
C GLN A 53 -3.63 8.48 7.56
N GLY A 54 -4.30 8.98 6.52
CA GLY A 54 -4.86 10.32 6.49
C GLY A 54 -6.18 10.40 7.25
N ASP A 55 -6.11 10.53 8.58
CA ASP A 55 -7.27 10.57 9.45
C ASP A 55 -7.83 11.98 9.70
N VAL A 56 -7.18 13.03 9.20
CA VAL A 56 -7.67 14.42 9.28
C VAL A 56 -7.59 15.14 7.94
N GLY A 57 -8.43 16.15 7.76
CA GLY A 57 -8.44 17.00 6.57
C GLY A 57 -9.80 17.08 5.88
N LEU A 58 -9.82 17.75 4.75
CA LEU A 58 -11.06 18.07 4.05
C LEU A 58 -11.87 16.85 3.65
N HIS A 59 -11.23 15.71 3.39
CA HIS A 59 -11.92 14.48 3.05
C HIS A 59 -12.71 13.93 4.24
N VAL A 60 -12.18 14.02 5.45
CA VAL A 60 -12.89 13.65 6.68
C VAL A 60 -14.09 14.57 6.92
N ALA A 61 -13.90 15.89 6.75
CA ALA A 61 -14.98 16.86 6.88
C ALA A 61 -16.12 16.60 5.87
N LYS A 62 -15.80 16.21 4.63
CA LYS A 62 -16.79 15.80 3.63
C LYS A 62 -17.59 14.58 4.06
N ALA A 63 -16.93 13.57 4.65
CA ALA A 63 -17.61 12.39 5.15
C ALA A 63 -18.52 12.69 6.36
N ILE A 64 -18.04 13.50 7.30
CA ILE A 64 -18.85 13.95 8.45
C ILE A 64 -20.06 14.76 7.99
N PHE A 65 -19.88 15.69 7.04
CA PHE A 65 -20.98 16.43 6.42
C PHE A 65 -22.03 15.48 5.83
N GLY A 66 -21.61 14.46 5.07
CA GLY A 66 -22.53 13.45 4.53
C GLY A 66 -23.29 12.70 5.61
N LYS A 67 -22.63 12.31 6.69
CA LYS A 67 -23.23 11.65 7.85
C LYS A 67 -24.26 12.52 8.59
N GLN A 68 -24.00 13.81 8.71
CA GLN A 68 -24.94 14.77 9.28
C GLN A 68 -26.22 14.93 8.42
N LYS A 69 -26.10 14.79 7.08
CA LYS A 69 -27.28 14.83 6.18
C LYS A 69 -28.07 13.52 6.18
N ASN A 70 -27.40 12.39 6.34
CA ASN A 70 -28.04 11.08 6.46
C ASN A 70 -27.13 10.11 7.26
N SER A 71 -27.54 9.82 8.49
CA SER A 71 -26.81 8.96 9.43
C SER A 71 -26.71 7.49 8.98
N GLU A 72 -27.60 7.03 8.09
CA GLU A 72 -27.63 5.64 7.61
C GLU A 72 -26.61 5.35 6.51
N MET A 73 -26.02 6.37 5.89
CA MET A 73 -24.98 6.16 4.87
C MET A 73 -23.77 5.42 5.47
N THR A 74 -23.12 4.53 4.70
CA THR A 74 -21.77 4.09 5.03
C THR A 74 -20.80 5.28 4.96
N TRP A 75 -19.64 5.20 5.61
CA TRP A 75 -18.68 6.31 5.60
C TRP A 75 -18.18 6.64 4.18
N GLY A 76 -17.94 5.62 3.34
CA GLY A 76 -17.56 5.84 1.95
C GLY A 76 -18.66 6.54 1.13
N LYS A 77 -19.93 6.15 1.30
CA LYS A 77 -21.06 6.86 0.66
C LYS A 77 -21.23 8.28 1.18
N ALA A 78 -21.06 8.50 2.48
CA ALA A 78 -21.11 9.82 3.09
C ALA A 78 -19.99 10.73 2.56
N TYR A 79 -18.78 10.19 2.38
CA TYR A 79 -17.68 10.89 1.71
C TYR A 79 -18.04 11.27 0.27
N THR A 80 -18.53 10.33 -0.52
CA THR A 80 -18.95 10.58 -1.91
C THR A 80 -20.03 11.67 -1.99
N TYR A 81 -21.02 11.62 -1.09
CA TYR A 81 -22.04 12.66 -0.98
C TYR A 81 -21.42 14.03 -0.68
N GLY A 82 -20.49 14.11 0.27
CA GLY A 82 -19.78 15.33 0.62
C GLY A 82 -18.93 15.88 -0.54
N VAL A 83 -18.30 15.00 -1.34
CA VAL A 83 -17.57 15.40 -2.55
C VAL A 83 -18.52 16.03 -3.59
N GLN A 84 -19.64 15.37 -3.90
CA GLN A 84 -20.62 15.84 -4.88
C GLN A 84 -21.27 17.16 -4.49
N ASN A 85 -21.41 17.42 -3.20
CA ASN A 85 -22.06 18.61 -2.66
C ASN A 85 -21.06 19.70 -2.17
N TYR A 86 -19.76 19.51 -2.38
CA TYR A 86 -18.75 20.41 -1.81
C TYR A 86 -18.86 21.85 -2.26
N GLU A 87 -19.00 22.09 -3.57
CA GLU A 87 -19.04 23.46 -4.10
C GLU A 87 -20.24 24.27 -3.55
N LYS A 88 -21.38 23.61 -3.35
CA LYS A 88 -22.58 24.25 -2.79
C LYS A 88 -22.49 24.50 -1.27
N ASN A 89 -21.70 23.68 -0.56
CA ASN A 89 -21.63 23.67 0.90
C ASN A 89 -20.19 23.95 1.42
N LYS A 90 -19.35 24.57 0.60
CA LYS A 90 -17.93 24.77 0.87
C LYS A 90 -17.67 25.42 2.24
N LYS A 91 -18.44 26.44 2.61
CA LYS A 91 -18.29 27.13 3.89
C LYS A 91 -18.60 26.21 5.08
N GLU A 92 -19.67 25.41 4.99
CA GLU A 92 -20.06 24.47 6.06
C GLU A 92 -19.02 23.36 6.23
N ILE A 93 -18.58 22.75 5.10
CA ILE A 93 -17.59 21.68 5.13
C ILE A 93 -16.22 22.17 5.62
N ASN A 94 -15.79 23.37 5.21
CA ASN A 94 -14.53 23.94 5.71
C ASN A 94 -14.63 24.28 7.21
N LYS A 95 -15.79 24.70 7.71
CA LYS A 95 -16.02 24.88 9.14
C LYS A 95 -15.90 23.57 9.91
N ILE A 96 -16.49 22.48 9.38
CA ILE A 96 -16.33 21.13 9.95
C ILE A 96 -14.84 20.74 9.96
N ASN A 97 -14.11 20.97 8.86
CA ASN A 97 -12.68 20.67 8.81
C ASN A 97 -11.89 21.39 9.89
N LYS A 98 -12.14 22.68 10.09
CA LYS A 98 -11.49 23.47 11.14
C LYS A 98 -11.77 22.91 12.54
N LYS A 99 -13.03 22.58 12.83
CA LYS A 99 -13.44 22.00 14.11
C LYS A 99 -12.80 20.64 14.40
N ILE A 100 -12.53 19.83 13.38
CA ILE A 100 -11.79 18.56 13.52
C ILE A 100 -10.38 18.82 14.05
N TYR A 101 -9.70 19.86 13.56
CA TYR A 101 -8.36 20.22 14.05
C TYR A 101 -8.39 20.87 15.42
N GLU A 102 -9.37 21.74 15.70
CA GLU A 102 -9.53 22.47 16.96
C GLU A 102 -10.11 21.60 18.09
N LYS A 103 -10.82 20.53 17.75
CA LYS A 103 -11.49 19.60 18.69
C LYS A 103 -12.46 20.29 19.64
N ASP A 104 -13.10 21.38 19.20
CA ASP A 104 -13.95 22.26 20.00
C ASP A 104 -15.45 21.99 19.89
N ASP A 105 -15.85 20.96 19.13
CA ASP A 105 -17.25 20.59 18.89
C ASP A 105 -17.50 19.11 19.23
N ASN A 106 -18.27 18.87 20.29
CA ASN A 106 -18.52 17.52 20.81
C ASN A 106 -19.25 16.60 19.80
N GLU A 107 -20.16 17.14 18.99
CA GLU A 107 -20.89 16.33 17.99
C GLU A 107 -19.95 15.90 16.86
N ILE A 108 -19.18 16.85 16.32
CA ILE A 108 -18.20 16.57 15.27
C ILE A 108 -17.12 15.63 15.79
N ASN A 109 -16.61 15.82 17.02
CA ASN A 109 -15.63 14.95 17.63
C ASN A 109 -16.17 13.52 17.79
N SER A 110 -17.43 13.36 18.23
CA SER A 110 -18.08 12.05 18.35
C SER A 110 -18.21 11.33 17.00
N LEU A 111 -18.63 12.04 15.95
CA LEU A 111 -18.72 11.50 14.59
C LEU A 111 -17.32 11.12 14.06
N TYR A 112 -16.33 11.96 14.33
CA TYR A 112 -14.95 11.72 13.94
C TYR A 112 -14.40 10.43 14.58
N GLU A 113 -14.48 10.31 15.91
CA GLU A 113 -13.97 9.15 16.63
C GLU A 113 -14.68 7.86 16.19
N LYS A 114 -16.00 7.91 16.05
CA LYS A 114 -16.80 6.76 15.56
C LYS A 114 -16.39 6.35 14.15
N GLY A 115 -16.27 7.32 13.24
CA GLY A 115 -15.94 7.03 11.85
C GLY A 115 -14.51 6.54 11.66
N ARG A 116 -13.58 7.16 12.39
CA ARG A 116 -12.17 6.73 12.43
C ARG A 116 -12.06 5.28 12.91
N LYS A 117 -12.66 4.95 14.04
CA LYS A 117 -12.66 3.60 14.61
C LYS A 117 -13.21 2.56 13.62
N ILE A 118 -14.40 2.80 13.06
CA ILE A 118 -15.03 1.87 12.09
C ILE A 118 -14.14 1.68 10.85
N SER A 119 -13.54 2.76 10.33
CA SER A 119 -12.67 2.68 9.16
C SER A 119 -11.41 1.87 9.44
N LEU A 120 -10.78 2.07 10.60
CA LEU A 120 -9.56 1.36 10.98
C LEU A 120 -9.85 -0.14 11.21
N GLU A 121 -10.93 -0.48 11.90
CA GLU A 121 -11.36 -1.88 12.09
C GLU A 121 -11.62 -2.58 10.75
N HIS A 122 -12.28 -1.90 9.82
CA HIS A 122 -12.51 -2.43 8.47
C HIS A 122 -11.20 -2.63 7.68
N PHE A 123 -10.25 -1.71 7.78
CA PHE A 123 -8.95 -1.88 7.13
C PHE A 123 -8.18 -3.08 7.69
N GLU A 124 -8.24 -3.32 9.00
CA GLU A 124 -7.63 -4.51 9.62
C GLU A 124 -8.24 -5.83 9.09
N GLU A 125 -9.54 -5.84 8.79
CA GLU A 125 -10.18 -6.99 8.14
C GLU A 125 -9.63 -7.23 6.74
N ILE A 126 -9.46 -6.16 5.96
CA ILE A 126 -8.86 -6.24 4.61
C ILE A 126 -7.39 -6.69 4.70
N TYR A 127 -6.59 -6.14 5.62
CA TYR A 127 -5.20 -6.56 5.81
C TYR A 127 -5.10 -8.04 6.15
N ARG A 128 -5.99 -8.54 7.00
CA ARG A 128 -6.04 -9.97 7.36
C ARG A 128 -6.35 -10.84 6.14
N LYS A 129 -7.32 -10.46 5.30
CA LYS A 129 -7.61 -11.14 4.03
C LYS A 129 -6.40 -11.13 3.08
N LEU A 130 -5.67 -10.01 3.04
CA LEU A 130 -4.46 -9.87 2.23
C LEU A 130 -3.23 -10.53 2.87
N GLY A 131 -3.31 -11.07 4.07
CA GLY A 131 -2.15 -11.64 4.78
C GLY A 131 -1.07 -10.60 5.07
N THR A 132 -1.46 -9.35 5.29
CA THR A 132 -0.60 -8.24 5.67
C THR A 132 -0.76 -7.95 7.16
N LYS A 133 0.34 -7.61 7.82
CA LYS A 133 0.36 -7.13 9.20
C LYS A 133 1.36 -6.00 9.30
N PHE A 134 0.93 -4.86 9.83
CA PHE A 134 1.79 -3.72 10.10
C PHE A 134 2.35 -3.78 11.52
N ASP A 135 3.56 -3.25 11.69
CA ASP A 135 4.21 -3.10 12.98
C ASP A 135 3.97 -1.71 13.56
N GLU A 136 3.86 -0.71 12.68
CA GLU A 136 3.71 0.70 13.06
C GLU A 136 2.57 1.35 12.27
N TYR A 137 1.78 2.13 12.99
CA TYR A 137 0.75 3.00 12.43
C TYR A 137 1.07 4.45 12.73
N PHE A 138 1.01 5.28 11.70
CA PHE A 138 1.17 6.71 11.78
C PHE A 138 -0.10 7.39 11.28
N PHE A 139 -0.42 8.53 11.87
CA PHE A 139 -1.64 9.27 11.54
C PHE A 139 -1.33 10.74 11.22
N GLU A 140 -2.03 11.30 10.25
CA GLU A 140 -1.90 12.70 9.89
C GLU A 140 -2.28 13.63 11.05
N SER A 141 -3.18 13.22 11.94
CA SER A 141 -3.52 13.95 13.18
C SER A 141 -2.34 14.08 14.14
N GLU A 142 -1.37 13.16 14.12
CA GLU A 142 -0.15 13.21 14.92
C GLU A 142 0.97 13.97 14.20
N THR A 143 1.14 13.71 12.91
CA THR A 143 2.26 14.26 12.12
C THR A 143 2.03 15.71 11.74
N GLY A 144 0.77 16.12 11.57
CA GLY A 144 0.38 17.47 11.15
C GLY A 144 0.91 18.58 12.06
N PRO A 145 0.66 18.55 13.38
CA PRO A 145 1.17 19.55 14.31
C PRO A 145 2.69 19.67 14.31
N ILE A 146 3.39 18.54 14.17
CA ILE A 146 4.86 18.50 14.12
C ILE A 146 5.37 19.12 12.82
N GLY A 147 4.80 18.73 11.69
CA GLY A 147 5.14 19.31 10.40
C GLY A 147 4.84 20.81 10.33
N GLN A 148 3.72 21.24 10.86
CA GLN A 148 3.36 22.65 10.95
C GLN A 148 4.38 23.47 11.77
N LYS A 149 4.83 22.94 12.90
CA LYS A 149 5.86 23.56 13.72
C LYS A 149 7.18 23.66 12.94
N LEU A 150 7.62 22.56 12.29
CA LEU A 150 8.85 22.54 11.48
C LEU A 150 8.82 23.60 10.37
N VAL A 151 7.71 23.71 9.66
CA VAL A 151 7.55 24.71 8.59
C VAL A 151 7.65 26.12 9.15
N LYS A 152 6.95 26.43 10.25
CA LYS A 152 6.97 27.75 10.88
C LYS A 152 8.36 28.16 11.38
N GLU A 153 9.11 27.24 11.97
CA GLU A 153 10.47 27.47 12.46
C GLU A 153 11.50 27.74 11.34
N ASN A 154 11.14 27.43 10.09
CA ASN A 154 12.01 27.59 8.94
C ASN A 154 11.50 28.63 7.91
N ILE A 155 10.54 29.48 8.29
CA ILE A 155 10.13 30.64 7.48
C ILE A 155 11.30 31.61 7.32
N GLY A 156 11.48 32.14 6.11
CA GLY A 156 12.57 33.04 5.76
C GLY A 156 13.90 32.32 5.45
N LYS A 157 14.01 31.02 5.73
CA LYS A 157 15.19 30.21 5.40
C LYS A 157 14.90 29.22 4.26
N ILE A 158 13.86 28.41 4.46
CA ILE A 158 13.48 27.31 3.54
C ILE A 158 12.09 27.62 2.94
N PHE A 159 11.19 28.13 3.75
CA PHE A 159 9.82 28.47 3.38
C PHE A 159 9.61 29.96 3.31
N GLU A 160 8.65 30.38 2.48
CA GLU A 160 8.30 31.78 2.29
C GLU A 160 6.77 31.96 2.47
N GLU A 161 6.37 33.14 2.96
CA GLU A 161 4.95 33.52 3.00
C GLU A 161 4.50 34.02 1.61
N SER A 162 3.33 33.56 1.18
CA SER A 162 2.71 33.98 -0.08
C SER A 162 1.20 33.92 0.04
N ASP A 163 0.51 35.04 -0.15
CA ASP A 163 -0.95 35.17 -0.11
C ASP A 163 -1.61 34.52 1.12
N GLY A 164 -0.99 34.70 2.30
CA GLY A 164 -1.45 34.14 3.56
C GLY A 164 -1.16 32.64 3.76
N ALA A 165 -0.52 32.00 2.79
CA ALA A 165 -0.03 30.63 2.89
C ALA A 165 1.48 30.59 3.10
N ILE A 166 2.02 29.43 3.51
CA ILE A 166 3.46 29.18 3.59
C ILE A 166 3.83 28.17 2.53
N ILE A 167 4.76 28.55 1.65
CA ILE A 167 5.14 27.79 0.46
C ILE A 167 6.61 27.41 0.48
N PHE A 168 6.94 26.35 -0.25
CA PHE A 168 8.28 25.98 -0.66
C PHE A 168 8.47 26.31 -2.15
N LYS A 169 9.39 27.20 -2.48
CA LYS A 169 9.68 27.58 -3.88
C LYS A 169 10.53 26.53 -4.57
N GLY A 170 9.86 25.51 -5.11
CA GLY A 170 10.51 24.40 -5.81
C GLY A 170 11.25 24.80 -7.07
N GLU A 171 10.87 25.91 -7.73
CA GLU A 171 11.48 26.38 -8.97
C GLU A 171 13.01 26.64 -8.84
N LYS A 172 13.48 27.01 -7.64
CA LYS A 172 14.90 27.15 -7.33
C LYS A 172 15.69 25.84 -7.53
N TYR A 173 14.98 24.70 -7.53
CA TYR A 173 15.54 23.34 -7.65
C TYR A 173 15.01 22.62 -8.90
N GLY A 174 14.35 23.34 -9.83
CA GLY A 174 13.72 22.72 -11.00
C GLY A 174 12.46 21.90 -10.69
N LEU A 175 11.82 22.19 -9.56
CA LEU A 175 10.61 21.50 -9.06
C LEU A 175 9.42 22.46 -9.00
N HIS A 176 8.22 21.93 -8.79
CA HIS A 176 7.03 22.77 -8.60
C HIS A 176 7.02 23.43 -7.22
N THR A 177 6.53 24.68 -7.15
CA THR A 177 6.18 25.31 -5.87
C THR A 177 5.01 24.60 -5.23
N ARG A 178 5.10 24.39 -3.91
CA ARG A 178 4.08 23.70 -3.11
C ARG A 178 3.74 24.47 -1.83
N VAL A 179 2.46 24.36 -1.44
CA VAL A 179 1.94 24.93 -0.20
C VAL A 179 2.12 23.94 0.93
N PHE A 180 2.78 24.34 2.00
CA PHE A 180 3.01 23.52 3.21
C PHE A 180 2.02 23.87 4.33
N ILE A 181 1.64 25.16 4.47
CA ILE A 181 0.57 25.59 5.35
C ILE A 181 -0.36 26.45 4.49
N ASN A 182 -1.64 26.11 4.48
CA ASN A 182 -2.63 26.85 3.70
C ASN A 182 -3.01 28.21 4.35
N SER A 183 -3.81 29.02 3.66
CA SER A 183 -4.25 30.33 4.14
C SER A 183 -5.15 30.28 5.38
N ASP A 184 -5.74 29.12 5.72
CA ASP A 184 -6.46 28.89 6.97
C ASP A 184 -5.53 28.53 8.13
N GLY A 185 -4.21 28.51 7.90
CA GLY A 185 -3.19 28.15 8.89
C GLY A 185 -3.07 26.63 9.14
N LEU A 186 -3.71 25.79 8.34
CA LEU A 186 -3.69 24.33 8.50
C LEU A 186 -2.55 23.68 7.70
N PRO A 187 -1.92 22.60 8.23
CA PRO A 187 -0.88 21.88 7.52
C PRO A 187 -1.48 21.11 6.34
N THR A 188 -0.83 21.21 5.18
CA THR A 188 -1.12 20.41 4.00
C THR A 188 -0.45 19.03 4.10
N TYR A 189 -0.62 18.17 3.11
CA TYR A 189 0.09 16.88 3.03
C TYR A 189 1.61 17.06 3.12
N GLU A 190 2.14 18.11 2.47
CA GLU A 190 3.56 18.42 2.42
C GLU A 190 4.16 18.64 3.83
N ALA A 191 3.49 19.40 4.67
CA ALA A 191 3.94 19.61 6.05
C ALA A 191 3.80 18.35 6.90
N LYS A 192 2.72 17.59 6.71
CA LYS A 192 2.46 16.33 7.42
C LYS A 192 3.53 15.29 7.14
N ASP A 193 4.01 15.18 5.90
CA ASP A 193 5.07 14.25 5.51
C ASP A 193 6.43 14.60 6.12
N LEU A 194 6.73 15.89 6.31
CA LEU A 194 7.90 16.32 7.08
C LEU A 194 7.79 15.89 8.55
N GLY A 195 6.60 16.04 9.14
CA GLY A 195 6.32 15.55 10.48
C GLY A 195 6.45 14.03 10.60
N LEU A 196 5.96 13.30 9.59
CA LEU A 196 6.08 11.85 9.50
C LEU A 196 7.53 11.38 9.48
N ALA A 197 8.37 12.02 8.66
CA ALA A 197 9.79 11.65 8.58
C ALA A 197 10.48 11.75 9.95
N LYS A 198 10.16 12.79 10.72
CA LYS A 198 10.66 12.96 12.08
C LYS A 198 10.17 11.86 13.02
N ILE A 199 8.86 11.62 13.10
CA ILE A 199 8.29 10.60 13.99
C ILE A 199 8.80 9.21 13.65
N LYS A 200 8.86 8.86 12.36
CA LYS A 200 9.42 7.57 11.94
C LYS A 200 10.84 7.35 12.46
N SER A 201 11.69 8.37 12.35
CA SER A 201 13.07 8.28 12.81
C SER A 201 13.20 8.18 14.33
N GLU A 202 12.28 8.81 15.08
CA GLU A 202 12.24 8.76 16.54
C GLU A 202 11.72 7.41 17.08
N ARG A 203 10.67 6.84 16.42
CA ARG A 203 10.09 5.54 16.84
C ARG A 203 10.97 4.36 16.43
N PHE A 204 11.62 4.45 15.28
CA PHE A 204 12.49 3.41 14.77
C PHE A 204 13.71 4.05 14.09
N ASN A 205 14.86 4.02 14.76
CA ASN A 205 16.11 4.56 14.21
C ASN A 205 16.59 3.70 13.03
N TYR A 206 16.01 3.95 11.86
CA TYR A 206 16.26 3.19 10.63
C TYR A 206 17.52 3.65 9.88
N ASP A 207 18.11 2.72 9.14
CA ASP A 207 19.16 3.00 8.16
C ASP A 207 18.57 3.30 6.78
N LYS A 208 17.37 2.75 6.49
CA LYS A 208 16.64 2.95 5.24
C LYS A 208 15.15 3.11 5.49
N SER A 209 14.55 4.12 4.87
CA SER A 209 13.10 4.30 4.76
C SER A 209 12.68 4.11 3.31
N VAL A 210 11.83 3.13 3.05
CA VAL A 210 11.24 2.88 1.73
C VAL A 210 9.78 3.29 1.78
N VAL A 211 9.37 4.19 0.88
CA VAL A 211 7.99 4.68 0.79
C VAL A 211 7.41 4.28 -0.55
N ILE A 212 6.26 3.60 -0.54
CA ILE A 212 5.64 3.01 -1.73
C ILE A 212 4.28 3.66 -1.99
N THR A 213 4.15 4.34 -3.13
CA THR A 213 2.92 5.07 -3.51
C THR A 213 2.58 4.87 -4.98
N GLY A 214 1.44 5.39 -5.41
CA GLY A 214 1.10 5.45 -6.83
C GLY A 214 1.96 6.44 -7.63
N ASN A 215 2.06 6.23 -8.93
CA ASN A 215 2.83 7.08 -9.84
C ASN A 215 2.40 8.55 -9.84
N GLU A 216 1.13 8.83 -9.54
CA GLU A 216 0.53 10.17 -9.56
C GLU A 216 1.17 11.15 -8.58
N VAL A 217 1.78 10.64 -7.49
CA VAL A 217 2.44 11.49 -6.49
C VAL A 217 3.97 11.55 -6.63
N LYS A 218 4.53 11.06 -7.74
CA LYS A 218 5.97 11.05 -7.98
C LYS A 218 6.60 12.44 -7.93
N GLU A 219 6.00 13.42 -8.62
CA GLU A 219 6.50 14.80 -8.65
C GLU A 219 6.31 15.51 -7.31
N TYR A 220 5.25 15.18 -6.58
CA TYR A 220 5.03 15.60 -5.22
C TYR A 220 6.18 15.17 -4.30
N PHE A 221 6.54 13.88 -4.33
CA PHE A 221 7.61 13.35 -3.48
C PHE A 221 8.99 13.96 -3.76
N LYS A 222 9.28 14.37 -5.00
CA LYS A 222 10.52 15.10 -5.29
C LYS A 222 10.61 16.41 -4.50
N VAL A 223 9.50 17.14 -4.38
CA VAL A 223 9.46 18.39 -3.61
C VAL A 223 9.62 18.09 -2.12
N ILE A 224 8.94 17.06 -1.61
CA ILE A 224 9.06 16.66 -0.19
C ILE A 224 10.50 16.27 0.15
N LEU A 225 11.14 15.44 -0.68
CA LEU A 225 12.51 15.02 -0.45
C LEU A 225 13.50 16.20 -0.51
N GLU A 226 13.28 17.17 -1.40
CA GLU A 226 14.12 18.38 -1.46
C GLU A 226 13.93 19.28 -0.23
N ALA A 227 12.68 19.50 0.21
CA ALA A 227 12.40 20.23 1.44
C ALA A 227 12.97 19.50 2.68
N MET A 228 12.79 18.18 2.73
CA MET A 228 13.35 17.32 3.78
C MET A 228 14.89 17.39 3.81
N LYS A 229 15.56 17.41 2.66
CA LYS A 229 17.02 17.50 2.55
C LYS A 229 17.57 18.76 3.22
N GLN A 230 16.83 19.86 3.17
CA GLN A 230 17.23 21.12 3.79
C GLN A 230 17.01 21.14 5.31
N ILE A 231 16.05 20.38 5.82
CA ILE A 231 15.73 20.32 7.26
C ILE A 231 16.44 19.14 7.92
N TYR A 232 16.40 17.98 7.28
CA TYR A 232 16.90 16.69 7.77
C TYR A 232 17.68 15.95 6.68
N PRO A 233 18.87 16.43 6.29
CA PRO A 233 19.63 15.85 5.17
C PRO A 233 19.84 14.35 5.33
N THR A 234 20.18 13.88 6.51
CA THR A 234 20.38 12.45 6.78
C THR A 234 19.11 11.63 6.56
N LEU A 235 17.93 12.14 6.94
CA LEU A 235 16.67 11.41 6.72
C LEU A 235 16.31 11.38 5.23
N ALA A 236 16.57 12.47 4.50
CA ALA A 236 16.35 12.52 3.07
C ALA A 236 17.22 11.50 2.32
N GLU A 237 18.52 11.38 2.66
CA GLU A 237 19.43 10.39 2.09
C GLU A 237 19.01 8.93 2.38
N LYS A 238 18.48 8.70 3.57
CA LYS A 238 17.96 7.39 3.97
C LYS A 238 16.62 7.04 3.30
N THR A 239 15.90 8.00 2.75
CA THR A 239 14.55 7.79 2.19
C THR A 239 14.61 7.44 0.71
N LYS A 240 14.00 6.32 0.34
CA LYS A 240 13.81 5.89 -1.04
C LYS A 240 12.31 5.84 -1.35
N HIS A 241 11.88 6.63 -2.32
CA HIS A 241 10.52 6.59 -2.84
C HIS A 241 10.44 5.64 -4.04
N ILE A 242 9.49 4.72 -3.99
CA ILE A 242 9.19 3.75 -5.04
C ILE A 242 7.75 3.97 -5.48
N THR A 243 7.53 4.05 -6.77
CA THR A 243 6.17 4.22 -7.29
C THR A 243 5.67 2.94 -7.95
N HIS A 244 4.40 2.63 -7.74
CA HIS A 244 3.71 1.59 -8.50
C HIS A 244 2.82 2.22 -9.59
N GLY A 245 2.58 1.43 -10.65
CA GLY A 245 1.64 1.80 -11.70
C GLY A 245 0.19 1.75 -11.24
N MET A 246 -0.72 1.98 -12.17
CA MET A 246 -2.16 1.93 -11.92
C MET A 246 -2.76 0.62 -12.41
N MET A 247 -3.76 0.11 -11.69
CA MET A 247 -4.57 -1.02 -12.16
C MET A 247 -5.84 -0.51 -12.84
N ARG A 248 -6.14 -1.08 -13.99
CA ARG A 248 -7.38 -0.83 -14.75
C ARG A 248 -8.08 -2.14 -15.06
N LEU A 249 -9.40 -2.13 -15.12
CA LEU A 249 -10.17 -3.23 -15.65
C LEU A 249 -10.17 -3.20 -17.20
N PRO A 250 -10.45 -4.31 -17.90
CA PRO A 250 -10.48 -4.38 -19.37
C PRO A 250 -11.45 -3.37 -20.01
N SER A 251 -12.48 -2.94 -19.28
CA SER A 251 -13.41 -1.89 -19.69
C SER A 251 -12.78 -0.48 -19.78
N GLY A 252 -11.50 -0.34 -19.42
CA GLY A 252 -10.78 0.93 -19.36
C GLY A 252 -11.16 1.84 -18.19
N LYS A 253 -12.11 1.42 -17.35
CA LYS A 253 -12.61 2.20 -16.22
C LYS A 253 -11.93 1.77 -14.92
N MET A 254 -11.54 2.74 -14.09
CA MET A 254 -11.22 2.55 -12.66
C MET A 254 -12.49 2.53 -11.80
N SER A 255 -13.66 2.62 -12.42
CA SER A 255 -14.97 2.61 -11.79
C SER A 255 -15.82 1.46 -12.32
N SER A 256 -16.70 0.95 -11.47
CA SER A 256 -17.73 -0.04 -11.83
C SER A 256 -18.67 0.51 -12.93
N ARG A 257 -19.51 -0.37 -13.50
CA ARG A 257 -20.55 0.05 -14.48
C ARG A 257 -21.51 1.11 -13.93
N THR A 258 -21.62 1.21 -12.61
CA THR A 258 -22.46 2.18 -11.89
C THR A 258 -21.75 3.52 -11.62
N GLY A 259 -20.48 3.68 -12.00
CA GLY A 259 -19.70 4.89 -11.75
C GLY A 259 -19.00 4.92 -10.39
N ASP A 260 -19.16 3.86 -9.58
CA ASP A 260 -18.53 3.74 -8.28
C ASP A 260 -17.06 3.34 -8.41
N ILE A 261 -16.24 3.79 -7.47
CA ILE A 261 -14.81 3.41 -7.38
C ILE A 261 -14.73 1.89 -7.16
N VAL A 262 -13.87 1.20 -7.91
CA VAL A 262 -13.61 -0.23 -7.68
C VAL A 262 -12.82 -0.39 -6.39
N THR A 263 -13.44 -1.01 -5.40
CA THR A 263 -12.79 -1.34 -4.13
C THR A 263 -11.94 -2.61 -4.28
N ALA A 264 -10.95 -2.78 -3.40
CA ALA A 264 -10.18 -4.03 -3.35
C ALA A 264 -11.07 -5.23 -3.06
N GLU A 265 -12.03 -5.07 -2.16
CA GLU A 265 -12.97 -6.13 -1.79
C GLU A 265 -13.84 -6.53 -2.97
N SER A 266 -14.45 -5.55 -3.68
CA SER A 266 -15.28 -5.86 -4.85
C SER A 266 -14.53 -6.62 -5.95
N LEU A 267 -13.24 -6.29 -6.16
CA LEU A 267 -12.39 -7.01 -7.10
C LEU A 267 -12.13 -8.46 -6.63
N ILE A 268 -11.76 -8.62 -5.36
CA ILE A 268 -11.48 -9.96 -4.78
C ILE A 268 -12.76 -10.81 -4.80
N ASP A 269 -13.90 -10.24 -4.44
CA ASP A 269 -15.19 -10.93 -4.43
C ASP A 269 -15.63 -11.37 -5.84
N GLU A 270 -15.42 -10.53 -6.87
CA GLU A 270 -15.69 -10.90 -8.25
C GLU A 270 -14.80 -12.06 -8.72
N VAL A 271 -13.52 -12.03 -8.35
CA VAL A 271 -12.60 -13.13 -8.62
C VAL A 271 -13.02 -14.40 -7.87
N LYS A 272 -13.39 -14.28 -6.58
CA LYS A 272 -13.87 -15.38 -5.74
C LYS A 272 -15.10 -16.07 -6.32
N VAL A 273 -16.06 -15.30 -6.83
CA VAL A 273 -17.26 -15.86 -7.50
C VAL A 273 -16.85 -16.73 -8.69
N LYS A 274 -15.95 -16.26 -9.53
CA LYS A 274 -15.45 -17.04 -10.69
C LYS A 274 -14.67 -18.29 -10.27
N VAL A 275 -13.95 -18.24 -9.17
CA VAL A 275 -13.27 -19.42 -8.59
C VAL A 275 -14.30 -20.43 -8.11
N LEU A 276 -15.34 -19.99 -7.39
CA LEU A 276 -16.43 -20.88 -6.92
C LEU A 276 -17.16 -21.56 -8.08
N GLU A 277 -17.40 -20.85 -9.18
CA GLU A 277 -17.96 -21.44 -10.40
C GLU A 277 -17.10 -22.59 -10.95
N LYS A 278 -15.77 -22.38 -11.02
CA LYS A 278 -14.80 -23.42 -11.44
C LYS A 278 -14.76 -24.60 -10.44
N MET A 279 -14.95 -24.34 -9.15
CA MET A 279 -14.96 -25.37 -8.10
C MET A 279 -16.31 -26.09 -7.92
N LYS A 280 -17.33 -25.80 -8.74
CA LYS A 280 -18.70 -26.31 -8.56
C LYS A 280 -18.73 -27.83 -8.39
N ASN A 281 -18.00 -28.55 -9.21
CA ASN A 281 -17.97 -30.02 -9.25
C ASN A 281 -16.81 -30.65 -8.45
N SER A 282 -16.09 -29.90 -7.63
CA SER A 282 -15.03 -30.43 -6.78
C SER A 282 -15.58 -30.94 -5.46
N ASP A 283 -14.92 -31.93 -4.84
CA ASP A 283 -15.27 -32.46 -3.52
C ASP A 283 -14.55 -31.76 -2.38
N VAL A 284 -14.02 -30.57 -2.64
CA VAL A 284 -13.27 -29.78 -1.66
C VAL A 284 -14.20 -29.29 -0.55
N LYS A 285 -13.80 -29.49 0.71
CA LYS A 285 -14.46 -28.91 1.87
C LYS A 285 -14.07 -27.44 2.00
N ASN A 286 -14.93 -26.64 2.64
CA ASN A 286 -14.67 -25.19 2.87
C ASN A 286 -14.39 -24.41 1.59
N LYS A 287 -15.18 -24.67 0.52
CA LYS A 287 -15.02 -23.98 -0.77
C LYS A 287 -14.93 -22.45 -0.68
N PRO A 288 -15.73 -21.76 0.17
CA PRO A 288 -15.68 -20.31 0.25
C PRO A 288 -14.34 -19.74 0.73
N GLU A 289 -13.71 -20.37 1.73
CA GLU A 289 -12.41 -19.95 2.26
C GLU A 289 -11.30 -20.21 1.24
N ILE A 290 -11.28 -21.41 0.65
CA ILE A 290 -10.29 -21.77 -0.39
C ILE A 290 -10.44 -20.89 -1.62
N ALA A 291 -11.68 -20.58 -2.02
CA ALA A 291 -11.91 -19.67 -3.14
C ALA A 291 -11.42 -18.25 -2.86
N GLU A 292 -11.50 -17.78 -1.61
CA GLU A 292 -10.93 -16.50 -1.21
C GLU A 292 -9.40 -16.49 -1.25
N GLU A 293 -8.75 -17.53 -0.73
CA GLU A 293 -7.30 -17.69 -0.80
C GLU A 293 -6.79 -17.73 -2.26
N ILE A 294 -7.51 -18.46 -3.14
CA ILE A 294 -7.19 -18.51 -4.57
C ILE A 294 -7.39 -17.14 -5.22
N ALA A 295 -8.48 -16.43 -4.89
CA ALA A 295 -8.78 -15.11 -5.43
C ALA A 295 -7.70 -14.08 -5.03
N VAL A 296 -7.35 -14.04 -3.76
CA VAL A 296 -6.28 -13.16 -3.25
C VAL A 296 -4.94 -13.48 -3.93
N GLY A 297 -4.59 -14.78 -4.05
CA GLY A 297 -3.39 -15.23 -4.74
C GLY A 297 -3.36 -14.82 -6.21
N ALA A 298 -4.48 -14.96 -6.92
CA ALA A 298 -4.63 -14.56 -8.33
C ALA A 298 -4.45 -13.05 -8.53
N VAL A 299 -5.04 -12.25 -7.66
CA VAL A 299 -4.92 -10.78 -7.71
C VAL A 299 -3.49 -10.34 -7.41
N LYS A 300 -2.89 -10.82 -6.33
CA LYS A 300 -1.51 -10.50 -5.95
C LYS A 300 -0.51 -10.88 -7.03
N TYR A 301 -0.63 -12.09 -7.57
CA TYR A 301 0.25 -12.53 -8.65
C TYR A 301 0.13 -11.64 -9.89
N SER A 302 -1.09 -11.25 -10.25
CA SER A 302 -1.34 -10.35 -11.38
C SER A 302 -0.69 -8.97 -11.20
N ILE A 303 -0.60 -8.50 -9.96
CA ILE A 303 0.11 -7.26 -9.60
C ILE A 303 1.63 -7.46 -9.69
N LEU A 304 2.14 -8.54 -9.12
CA LEU A 304 3.56 -8.74 -8.87
C LEU A 304 4.35 -9.34 -10.04
N LYS A 305 3.67 -9.85 -11.09
CA LYS A 305 4.34 -10.50 -12.23
C LYS A 305 5.05 -9.55 -13.19
N GLN A 306 4.96 -8.26 -12.94
CA GLN A 306 5.65 -7.24 -13.74
C GLN A 306 6.29 -6.20 -12.82
N SER A 307 7.19 -5.38 -13.38
CA SER A 307 7.85 -4.30 -12.65
C SER A 307 6.83 -3.39 -11.96
N ALA A 308 7.14 -2.99 -10.72
CA ALA A 308 6.23 -2.23 -9.87
C ALA A 308 5.68 -0.96 -10.55
N GLY A 309 6.52 -0.21 -11.27
CA GLY A 309 6.12 1.04 -11.93
C GLY A 309 5.23 0.93 -13.16
N LYS A 310 4.90 -0.30 -13.62
CA LYS A 310 4.08 -0.50 -14.81
C LYS A 310 2.59 -0.53 -14.48
N ASP A 311 1.78 0.06 -15.38
CA ASP A 311 0.33 -0.06 -15.32
C ASP A 311 -0.13 -1.49 -15.63
N ILE A 312 -1.23 -1.90 -15.01
CA ILE A 312 -1.80 -3.24 -15.10
C ILE A 312 -3.19 -3.17 -15.70
N ILE A 313 -3.46 -3.98 -16.71
CA ILE A 313 -4.83 -4.30 -17.14
C ILE A 313 -5.16 -5.66 -16.53
N PHE A 314 -6.04 -5.65 -15.50
CA PHE A 314 -6.44 -6.87 -14.82
C PHE A 314 -7.38 -7.69 -15.71
N ASN A 315 -6.96 -8.90 -16.06
CA ASN A 315 -7.74 -9.82 -16.88
C ASN A 315 -8.16 -11.04 -16.04
N PHE A 316 -9.45 -11.21 -15.78
CA PHE A 316 -9.99 -12.27 -14.95
C PHE A 316 -9.61 -13.68 -15.45
N ASP A 317 -9.74 -13.93 -16.75
CA ASP A 317 -9.51 -15.26 -17.31
C ASP A 317 -8.03 -15.66 -17.22
N LYS A 318 -7.12 -14.73 -17.58
CA LYS A 318 -5.67 -14.95 -17.45
C LYS A 318 -5.23 -15.10 -16.00
N SER A 319 -5.85 -14.34 -15.08
CA SER A 319 -5.51 -14.36 -13.65
C SER A 319 -5.93 -15.68 -12.98
N LEU A 320 -6.94 -16.35 -13.51
CA LEU A 320 -7.50 -17.62 -13.02
C LEU A 320 -7.13 -18.82 -13.89
N SER A 321 -6.12 -18.70 -14.76
CA SER A 321 -5.61 -19.80 -15.56
C SER A 321 -4.85 -20.82 -14.72
N PHE A 322 -5.00 -22.09 -15.04
CA PHE A 322 -4.18 -23.19 -14.50
C PHE A 322 -3.09 -23.66 -15.49
N GLU A 323 -2.91 -22.95 -16.59
CA GLU A 323 -1.97 -23.32 -17.69
C GLU A 323 -0.65 -22.54 -17.62
N GLY A 324 -0.36 -21.87 -16.52
CA GLY A 324 0.87 -21.11 -16.28
C GLY A 324 0.68 -19.61 -16.10
N ASN A 325 1.70 -18.95 -15.59
CA ASN A 325 1.81 -17.50 -15.39
C ASN A 325 0.62 -16.86 -14.62
N SER A 326 0.12 -17.57 -13.60
CA SER A 326 -0.97 -17.14 -12.73
C SER A 326 -0.76 -17.58 -11.29
N GLY A 327 -1.44 -16.90 -10.33
CA GLY A 327 -1.42 -17.29 -8.92
C GLY A 327 -1.94 -18.70 -8.68
N PRO A 328 -3.11 -19.10 -9.22
CA PRO A 328 -3.64 -20.46 -9.09
C PRO A 328 -2.71 -21.52 -9.64
N TYR A 329 -1.98 -21.26 -10.73
CA TYR A 329 -0.98 -22.18 -11.25
C TYR A 329 0.15 -22.44 -10.25
N LEU A 330 0.69 -21.40 -9.62
CA LEU A 330 1.73 -21.56 -8.59
C LEU A 330 1.21 -22.30 -7.35
N GLN A 331 -0.01 -21.99 -6.89
CA GLN A 331 -0.65 -22.71 -5.79
C GLN A 331 -0.84 -24.18 -6.12
N TYR A 332 -1.29 -24.50 -7.33
CA TYR A 332 -1.41 -25.86 -7.81
C TYR A 332 -0.06 -26.59 -7.88
N SER A 333 0.98 -25.94 -8.41
CA SER A 333 2.33 -26.51 -8.50
C SER A 333 2.90 -26.81 -7.12
N TYR A 334 2.72 -25.91 -6.16
CA TYR A 334 3.09 -26.13 -4.76
C TYR A 334 2.36 -27.35 -4.16
N THR A 335 1.04 -27.42 -4.33
CA THR A 335 0.24 -28.53 -3.81
C THR A 335 0.67 -29.87 -4.40
N ARG A 336 0.99 -29.90 -5.71
CA ARG A 336 1.51 -31.09 -6.39
C ARG A 336 2.86 -31.53 -5.80
N ALA A 337 3.80 -30.61 -5.66
CA ALA A 337 5.11 -30.92 -5.07
C ALA A 337 4.99 -31.39 -3.62
N HIS A 338 4.16 -30.74 -2.82
CA HIS A 338 3.88 -31.14 -1.44
C HIS A 338 3.27 -32.55 -1.36
N SER A 339 2.31 -32.86 -2.21
CA SER A 339 1.69 -34.20 -2.27
C SER A 339 2.68 -35.31 -2.60
N VAL A 340 3.67 -35.02 -3.46
CA VAL A 340 4.76 -35.98 -3.76
C VAL A 340 5.61 -36.26 -2.51
N LEU A 341 5.94 -35.19 -1.74
CA LEU A 341 6.71 -35.34 -0.49
C LEU A 341 5.94 -36.13 0.57
N GLU A 342 4.64 -35.87 0.72
CA GLU A 342 3.82 -36.63 1.67
C GLU A 342 3.72 -38.12 1.30
N LYS A 343 3.50 -38.45 0.03
CA LYS A 343 3.52 -39.85 -0.44
C LYS A 343 4.86 -40.52 -0.22
N ALA A 344 5.97 -39.79 -0.41
CA ALA A 344 7.30 -40.31 -0.15
C ALA A 344 7.49 -40.65 1.34
N LYS A 345 6.98 -39.81 2.24
CA LYS A 345 6.99 -40.10 3.69
C LYS A 345 6.14 -41.31 4.04
N GLU A 346 4.91 -41.41 3.52
CA GLU A 346 4.02 -42.55 3.74
C GLU A 346 4.66 -43.86 3.30
N GLN A 347 5.44 -43.85 2.19
CA GLN A 347 6.15 -44.98 1.67
C GLN A 347 7.54 -45.21 2.31
N ASN A 348 7.90 -44.44 3.36
CA ASN A 348 9.21 -44.50 4.02
C ASN A 348 10.40 -44.32 3.08
N ILE A 349 10.24 -43.59 1.98
CA ILE A 349 11.33 -43.31 1.04
C ILE A 349 12.31 -42.35 1.70
N LYS A 350 13.55 -42.81 1.86
CA LYS A 350 14.63 -41.99 2.43
C LYS A 350 15.34 -41.21 1.34
N LEU A 351 15.61 -39.93 1.63
CA LEU A 351 16.45 -39.09 0.75
C LEU A 351 17.86 -39.69 0.67
N SER A 352 18.38 -39.87 -0.54
CA SER A 352 19.77 -40.26 -0.77
C SER A 352 20.62 -39.00 -0.93
N THR A 353 21.71 -38.92 -0.15
CA THR A 353 22.71 -37.86 -0.28
C THR A 353 23.83 -38.24 -1.29
N LYS A 354 23.75 -39.43 -1.89
CA LYS A 354 24.72 -39.89 -2.88
C LYS A 354 24.44 -39.21 -4.22
N ILE A 355 25.36 -38.38 -4.67
CA ILE A 355 25.32 -37.77 -5.98
C ILE A 355 25.64 -38.88 -7.01
N SER A 356 24.68 -39.26 -7.81
CA SER A 356 24.82 -40.34 -8.83
C SER A 356 25.08 -39.82 -10.23
N ARG A 357 25.00 -38.48 -10.44
CA ARG A 357 25.18 -37.82 -11.74
C ARG A 357 26.17 -36.68 -11.63
N LEU A 358 27.00 -36.52 -12.66
CA LEU A 358 27.89 -35.39 -12.83
C LEU A 358 27.21 -34.22 -13.57
N ASP A 359 26.14 -34.49 -14.33
CA ASP A 359 25.40 -33.48 -15.08
C ASP A 359 24.17 -33.03 -14.28
N LEU A 360 24.14 -31.73 -13.98
CA LEU A 360 23.01 -31.08 -13.32
C LEU A 360 21.81 -30.94 -14.26
N ASP A 361 20.65 -31.37 -13.81
CA ASP A 361 19.38 -31.12 -14.49
C ASP A 361 19.02 -29.61 -14.48
N ILE A 362 18.14 -29.24 -15.40
CA ILE A 362 17.65 -27.84 -15.50
C ILE A 362 17.00 -27.37 -14.19
N LEU A 363 16.26 -28.26 -13.53
CA LEU A 363 15.63 -27.97 -12.23
C LEU A 363 16.66 -27.66 -11.14
N GLU A 364 17.73 -28.46 -11.06
CA GLU A 364 18.81 -28.25 -10.09
C GLU A 364 19.52 -26.91 -10.31
N LYS A 365 19.77 -26.56 -11.59
CA LYS A 365 20.34 -25.25 -11.97
C LYS A 365 19.45 -24.09 -11.59
N LEU A 366 18.13 -24.22 -11.79
CA LEU A 366 17.16 -23.20 -11.39
C LEU A 366 17.14 -23.04 -9.86
N LEU A 367 17.07 -24.14 -9.11
CA LEU A 367 17.10 -24.09 -7.65
C LEU A 367 18.37 -23.43 -7.11
N TYR A 368 19.52 -23.69 -7.73
CA TYR A 368 20.79 -23.06 -7.35
C TYR A 368 20.80 -21.52 -7.55
N ARG A 369 20.07 -21.02 -8.55
CA ARG A 369 19.98 -19.58 -8.84
C ARG A 369 19.08 -18.80 -7.87
N PHE A 370 18.25 -19.44 -7.06
CA PHE A 370 17.28 -18.76 -6.19
C PHE A 370 17.90 -17.68 -5.30
N PRO A 371 19.03 -17.90 -4.61
CA PRO A 371 19.65 -16.84 -3.78
C PRO A 371 20.04 -15.58 -4.56
N GLU A 372 20.51 -15.73 -5.81
CA GLU A 372 20.85 -14.62 -6.71
C GLU A 372 19.60 -13.82 -7.11
N VAL A 373 18.50 -14.54 -7.42
CA VAL A 373 17.21 -13.90 -7.75
C VAL A 373 16.68 -13.09 -6.58
N VAL A 374 16.74 -13.63 -5.35
CA VAL A 374 16.34 -12.91 -4.13
C VAL A 374 17.22 -11.69 -3.90
N GLU A 375 18.52 -11.83 -4.08
CA GLU A 375 19.47 -10.73 -3.93
C GLU A 375 19.17 -9.58 -4.91
N ARG A 376 18.92 -9.91 -6.17
CA ARG A 376 18.56 -8.93 -7.19
C ARG A 376 17.24 -8.25 -6.87
N ALA A 377 16.21 -9.03 -6.54
CA ALA A 377 14.90 -8.50 -6.16
C ALA A 377 14.99 -7.55 -4.96
N GLY A 378 15.84 -7.84 -3.98
CA GLY A 378 16.09 -6.99 -2.82
C GLY A 378 16.85 -5.71 -3.17
N LYS A 379 17.91 -5.78 -3.95
CA LYS A 379 18.70 -4.62 -4.38
C LYS A 379 17.91 -3.61 -5.21
N GLU A 380 17.10 -4.14 -6.14
CA GLU A 380 16.32 -3.33 -7.07
C GLU A 380 14.94 -2.95 -6.50
N PHE A 381 14.48 -3.61 -5.42
CA PHE A 381 13.13 -3.50 -4.86
C PHE A 381 12.05 -3.89 -5.89
N GLU A 382 12.29 -4.96 -6.63
CA GLU A 382 11.47 -5.41 -7.73
C GLU A 382 10.98 -6.86 -7.53
N PRO A 383 9.78 -7.05 -6.95
CA PRO A 383 9.22 -8.38 -6.68
C PRO A 383 9.04 -9.26 -7.92
N HIS A 384 8.91 -8.66 -9.10
CA HIS A 384 8.67 -9.40 -10.35
C HIS A 384 9.80 -10.38 -10.70
N TYR A 385 11.01 -10.20 -10.21
CA TYR A 385 12.09 -11.17 -10.39
C TYR A 385 11.75 -12.52 -9.73
N ILE A 386 11.11 -12.49 -8.55
CA ILE A 386 10.67 -13.71 -7.87
C ILE A 386 9.55 -14.38 -8.64
N THR A 387 8.54 -13.64 -9.12
CA THR A 387 7.43 -14.22 -9.88
C THR A 387 7.88 -14.80 -11.24
N THR A 388 8.82 -14.13 -11.91
CA THR A 388 9.43 -14.65 -13.15
C THR A 388 10.15 -15.96 -12.87
N TYR A 389 11.01 -15.98 -11.85
CA TYR A 389 11.74 -17.19 -11.45
C TYR A 389 10.79 -18.35 -11.11
N LEU A 390 9.71 -18.10 -10.34
CA LEU A 390 8.72 -19.12 -9.99
C LEU A 390 7.96 -19.66 -11.22
N THR A 391 7.87 -18.89 -12.28
CA THR A 391 7.24 -19.33 -13.53
C THR A 391 8.21 -20.18 -14.38
N GLU A 392 9.51 -19.92 -14.28
CA GLU A 392 10.56 -20.71 -14.94
C GLU A 392 10.82 -22.06 -14.25
N LEU A 393 10.67 -22.09 -12.92
CA LEU A 393 10.81 -23.26 -12.06
C LEU A 393 9.67 -24.26 -12.27
#